data_02aa8df2bc02a29f56f83d784f17ea39
#
_entry.id   02aa8df2bc02a29f56f83d784f17ea39
#
_cell.length_a   1.000
_cell.length_b   1.000
_cell.length_c   1.000
_cell.angle_alpha   90.00
_cell.angle_beta   90.00
_cell.angle_gamma   90.00
#
_symmetry.space_group_name_H-M   'P 1'
#
loop_
_entity.id
_entity.type
_entity.pdbx_description
1 polymer ?
#
loop_
_entity_poly.entity_id
_entity_poly.type
_entity_poly.pdbx_seq_one_letter_code
_entity_poly.pdbx_strand_id
1 'polypeptide(L)'
;METVDYLRVARERLRILVGLPVLAVAVATAVVLLTPQRYAVTAYVAAPALVGGVAAQQFAGTQAANQFVAAFAAAATSPKVIGQVAADTGADRDDLRDGVQVEQVGASSQLTLTYTSGDRDTVQPVARAMTSRALTFLFASQVDVATQQVAAAEADVTAATRGITDWETTNKVSQPDKLYQATLSEQSTMRQQQLQMAAVGNTRGASAAAEVVQESQKRLDDLGPKLPGYEALLAQRDAATSALAEARRGLQAARAQVGAADPDEVSSVGEIGSPSKLRALATTVPPVAGAGLLIAVLLVVLLEVLRRRPRSSPHDG
;
A
#
# COMPACT_ATOMS: atom_id res chain seq x y z
N MET A 1 52.20 12.00 49.47
CA MET A 1 51.32 10.81 49.63
C MET A 1 51.96 9.74 48.79
N GLU A 2 52.57 8.77 49.44
CA GLU A 2 53.33 7.72 48.76
C GLU A 2 52.36 6.65 48.23
N THR A 3 52.64 6.08 47.08
CA THR A 3 51.89 5.01 46.40
C THR A 3 51.61 3.81 47.30
N VAL A 4 52.41 3.63 48.33
CA VAL A 4 52.32 2.57 49.35
C VAL A 4 51.03 2.68 50.21
N ASP A 5 50.55 3.91 50.48
CA ASP A 5 49.34 4.13 51.27
C ASP A 5 48.07 3.69 50.55
N TYR A 6 48.03 3.86 49.22
CA TYR A 6 46.89 3.40 48.40
C TYR A 6 46.79 1.88 48.31
N LEU A 7 47.92 1.19 48.28
CA LEU A 7 47.98 -0.28 48.27
C LEU A 7 47.49 -0.88 49.59
N ARG A 8 47.80 -0.21 50.71
CA ARG A 8 47.35 -0.66 52.04
C ARG A 8 45.83 -0.51 52.18
N VAL A 9 45.26 0.61 51.77
CA VAL A 9 43.82 0.85 51.79
C VAL A 9 43.08 -0.09 50.82
N ALA A 10 43.63 -0.35 49.62
CA ALA A 10 43.08 -1.31 48.67
C ALA A 10 43.05 -2.73 49.27
N ARG A 11 44.09 -3.13 49.99
CA ARG A 11 44.15 -4.46 50.62
C ARG A 11 43.20 -4.61 51.80
N GLU A 12 43.01 -3.58 52.63
CA GLU A 12 42.04 -3.59 53.73
C GLU A 12 40.60 -3.64 53.26
N ARG A 13 40.31 -3.05 52.06
CA ARG A 13 38.97 -2.99 51.47
C ARG A 13 38.79 -3.85 50.22
N LEU A 14 39.66 -4.84 50.03
CA LEU A 14 39.65 -5.76 48.89
C LEU A 14 38.27 -6.44 48.73
N ARG A 15 37.60 -6.73 49.84
CA ARG A 15 36.26 -7.33 49.87
C ARG A 15 35.22 -6.43 49.18
N ILE A 16 35.30 -5.11 49.31
CA ILE A 16 34.38 -4.16 48.65
C ILE A 16 34.78 -3.99 47.20
N LEU A 17 36.10 -3.87 46.92
CA LEU A 17 36.64 -3.63 45.60
C LEU A 17 36.41 -4.81 44.64
N VAL A 18 36.38 -6.03 45.12
CA VAL A 18 36.11 -7.25 44.35
C VAL A 18 34.64 -7.68 44.48
N GLY A 19 34.08 -7.58 45.67
CA GLY A 19 32.72 -8.06 45.95
C GLY A 19 31.64 -7.33 45.15
N LEU A 20 31.78 -6.02 45.01
CA LEU A 20 30.75 -5.21 44.32
C LEU A 20 30.72 -5.45 42.79
N PRO A 21 31.86 -5.50 42.07
CA PRO A 21 31.85 -5.92 40.67
C PRO A 21 31.37 -7.36 40.49
N VAL A 22 31.77 -8.29 41.35
CA VAL A 22 31.32 -9.71 41.26
C VAL A 22 29.80 -9.79 41.45
N LEU A 23 29.25 -9.07 42.42
CA LEU A 23 27.82 -8.99 42.64
C LEU A 23 27.09 -8.41 41.40
N ALA A 24 27.61 -7.30 40.85
CA ALA A 24 27.05 -6.67 39.66
C ALA A 24 27.04 -7.63 38.47
N VAL A 25 28.13 -8.36 38.22
CA VAL A 25 28.23 -9.38 37.20
C VAL A 25 27.27 -10.54 37.45
N ALA A 26 27.17 -10.99 38.72
CA ALA A 26 26.24 -12.06 39.08
C ALA A 26 24.77 -11.67 38.80
N VAL A 27 24.39 -10.45 39.17
CA VAL A 27 23.05 -9.91 38.91
C VAL A 27 22.81 -9.76 37.40
N ALA A 28 23.76 -9.19 36.65
CA ALA A 28 23.63 -9.08 35.19
C ALA A 28 23.50 -10.45 34.52
N THR A 29 24.30 -11.42 34.95
CA THR A 29 24.24 -12.79 34.45
C THR A 29 22.89 -13.45 34.76
N ALA A 30 22.39 -13.27 35.99
CA ALA A 30 21.10 -13.79 36.42
C ALA A 30 19.96 -13.15 35.57
N VAL A 31 20.00 -11.85 35.31
CA VAL A 31 19.01 -11.14 34.45
C VAL A 31 19.03 -11.73 33.03
N VAL A 32 20.20 -11.90 32.40
CA VAL A 32 20.31 -12.46 31.04
C VAL A 32 19.82 -13.91 30.99
N LEU A 33 20.11 -14.72 32.01
CA LEU A 33 19.68 -16.11 32.07
C LEU A 33 18.17 -16.26 32.33
N LEU A 34 17.60 -15.41 33.17
CA LEU A 34 16.18 -15.39 33.52
C LEU A 34 15.31 -14.72 32.45
N THR A 35 15.87 -13.88 31.58
CA THR A 35 15.14 -13.29 30.46
C THR A 35 14.70 -14.37 29.50
N PRO A 36 13.38 -14.46 29.18
CA PRO A 36 12.87 -15.47 28.24
C PRO A 36 13.53 -15.29 26.88
N GLN A 37 13.88 -16.41 26.26
CA GLN A 37 14.50 -16.42 24.94
C GLN A 37 13.46 -15.99 23.90
N ARG A 38 13.80 -15.02 23.06
CA ARG A 38 12.97 -14.60 21.93
C ARG A 38 13.54 -15.19 20.64
N TYR A 39 12.66 -15.67 19.79
CA TYR A 39 12.97 -16.18 18.48
C TYR A 39 12.53 -15.18 17.44
N ALA A 40 13.33 -14.96 16.43
CA ALA A 40 13.01 -14.04 15.34
C ALA A 40 13.14 -14.78 14.00
N VAL A 41 12.21 -14.47 13.09
CA VAL A 41 12.27 -14.89 11.69
C VAL A 41 12.11 -13.65 10.84
N THR A 42 12.92 -13.57 9.79
CA THR A 42 12.85 -12.51 8.81
C THR A 42 12.32 -13.08 7.50
N ALA A 43 11.23 -12.55 7.01
CA ALA A 43 10.74 -12.79 5.66
C ALA A 43 11.21 -11.65 4.75
N TYR A 44 11.75 -12.00 3.59
CA TYR A 44 12.13 -11.06 2.55
C TYR A 44 11.00 -10.99 1.53
N VAL A 45 10.54 -9.80 1.22
CA VAL A 45 9.47 -9.57 0.24
C VAL A 45 10.01 -8.63 -0.83
N ALA A 46 9.98 -9.09 -2.07
CA ALA A 46 10.27 -8.26 -3.23
C ALA A 46 8.98 -7.54 -3.68
N ALA A 47 9.09 -6.27 -4.07
CA ALA A 47 7.99 -5.62 -4.75
C ALA A 47 7.70 -6.39 -6.05
N PRO A 48 6.47 -6.89 -6.27
CA PRO A 48 6.14 -7.58 -7.51
C PRO A 48 6.44 -6.68 -8.70
N ALA A 49 7.02 -7.27 -9.75
CA ALA A 49 7.25 -6.54 -10.99
C ALA A 49 5.88 -6.07 -11.50
N LEU A 50 5.66 -4.76 -11.55
CA LEU A 50 4.42 -4.16 -12.05
C LEU A 50 4.35 -4.44 -13.55
N VAL A 51 3.68 -5.52 -13.92
CA VAL A 51 3.49 -5.92 -15.31
C VAL A 51 2.46 -5.00 -15.94
N GLY A 52 2.94 -4.06 -16.73
CA GLY A 52 2.20 -3.40 -17.80
C GLY A 52 0.92 -2.66 -17.43
N GLY A 53 0.96 -1.34 -17.44
CA GLY A 53 -0.20 -0.47 -17.33
C GLY A 53 0.23 0.98 -17.04
N VAL A 54 -0.71 1.91 -17.11
CA VAL A 54 -0.48 3.32 -16.78
C VAL A 54 0.04 3.48 -15.33
N ALA A 55 -0.34 2.56 -14.44
CA ALA A 55 0.15 2.49 -13.06
C ALA A 55 1.65 2.14 -12.98
N ALA A 56 2.19 1.34 -13.91
CA ALA A 56 3.62 1.03 -13.94
C ALA A 56 4.48 2.27 -14.26
N GLN A 57 3.94 3.25 -14.97
CA GLN A 57 4.62 4.52 -15.25
C GLN A 57 4.54 5.50 -14.08
N GLN A 58 3.49 5.42 -13.26
CA GLN A 58 3.33 6.24 -12.06
C GLN A 58 4.30 5.83 -10.93
N PHE A 59 4.74 4.58 -10.90
CA PHE A 59 5.56 4.00 -9.84
C PHE A 59 6.97 3.61 -10.32
N ALA A 60 7.57 4.34 -11.24
CA ALA A 60 8.96 4.11 -11.64
C ALA A 60 9.94 4.68 -10.61
N GLY A 61 10.91 3.86 -10.18
CA GLY A 61 12.04 4.29 -9.37
C GLY A 61 11.86 4.14 -7.84
N THR A 62 12.71 4.81 -7.08
CA THR A 62 12.77 4.73 -5.61
C THR A 62 11.48 5.16 -4.90
N GLN A 63 10.71 6.06 -5.49
CA GLN A 63 9.44 6.53 -4.92
C GLN A 63 8.37 5.41 -4.90
N ALA A 64 8.32 4.59 -5.95
CA ALA A 64 7.42 3.44 -6.00
C ALA A 64 7.77 2.39 -4.94
N ALA A 65 9.07 2.12 -4.78
CA ALA A 65 9.55 1.20 -3.76
C ALA A 65 9.14 1.67 -2.36
N ASN A 66 9.33 2.95 -2.05
CA ASN A 66 8.94 3.53 -0.76
C ASN A 66 7.43 3.47 -0.52
N GLN A 67 6.62 3.74 -1.54
CA GLN A 67 5.16 3.63 -1.44
C GLN A 67 4.69 2.19 -1.23
N PHE A 68 5.31 1.23 -1.93
CA PHE A 68 5.02 -0.19 -1.71
C PHE A 68 5.36 -0.61 -0.28
N VAL A 69 6.54 -0.25 0.22
CA VAL A 69 6.97 -0.56 1.61
C VAL A 69 5.99 0.04 2.62
N ALA A 70 5.62 1.31 2.46
CA ALA A 70 4.66 1.98 3.35
C ALA A 70 3.27 1.31 3.31
N ALA A 71 2.78 0.97 2.10
CA ALA A 71 1.51 0.30 1.93
C ALA A 71 1.51 -1.12 2.50
N PHE A 72 2.60 -1.87 2.30
CA PHE A 72 2.76 -3.21 2.86
C PHE A 72 2.85 -3.16 4.39
N ALA A 73 3.61 -2.24 4.97
CA ALA A 73 3.70 -2.06 6.41
C ALA A 73 2.32 -1.72 7.02
N ALA A 74 1.57 -0.82 6.39
CA ALA A 74 0.21 -0.49 6.80
C ALA A 74 -0.75 -1.70 6.67
N ALA A 75 -0.61 -2.51 5.62
CA ALA A 75 -1.39 -3.73 5.44
C ALA A 75 -1.05 -4.78 6.52
N ALA A 76 0.23 -5.05 6.75
CA ALA A 76 0.71 -6.03 7.72
C ALA A 76 0.27 -5.69 9.17
N THR A 77 0.25 -4.40 9.51
CA THR A 77 -0.17 -3.94 10.84
C THR A 77 -1.67 -3.65 10.95
N SER A 78 -2.45 -3.85 9.88
CA SER A 78 -3.88 -3.60 9.88
C SER A 78 -4.63 -4.58 10.80
N PRO A 79 -5.67 -4.13 11.54
CA PRO A 79 -6.45 -5.01 12.42
C PRO A 79 -7.07 -6.20 11.69
N LYS A 80 -7.39 -6.04 10.39
CA LYS A 80 -7.97 -7.10 9.56
C LYS A 80 -6.96 -8.21 9.29
N VAL A 81 -5.73 -7.87 8.89
CA VAL A 81 -4.66 -8.85 8.63
C VAL A 81 -4.23 -9.52 9.92
N ILE A 82 -4.00 -8.75 11.00
CA ILE A 82 -3.68 -9.30 12.32
C ILE A 82 -4.76 -10.29 12.78
N GLY A 83 -6.05 -9.94 12.64
CA GLY A 83 -7.15 -10.83 13.01
C GLY A 83 -7.19 -12.12 12.19
N GLN A 84 -6.89 -12.07 10.90
CA GLN A 84 -6.81 -13.25 10.03
C GLN A 84 -5.62 -14.14 10.39
N VAL A 85 -4.43 -13.55 10.60
CA VAL A 85 -3.23 -14.29 10.99
C VAL A 85 -3.42 -14.94 12.37
N ALA A 86 -4.02 -14.24 13.33
CA ALA A 86 -4.36 -14.81 14.63
C ALA A 86 -5.28 -16.04 14.49
N ALA A 87 -6.29 -15.96 13.62
CA ALA A 87 -7.20 -17.08 13.35
C ALA A 87 -6.49 -18.27 12.67
N ASP A 88 -5.57 -17.98 11.74
CA ASP A 88 -4.85 -19.02 10.98
C ASP A 88 -3.76 -19.73 11.80
N THR A 89 -3.10 -19.00 12.72
CA THR A 89 -1.92 -19.50 13.45
C THR A 89 -2.17 -19.78 14.94
N GLY A 90 -3.29 -19.28 15.48
CA GLY A 90 -3.58 -19.36 16.92
C GLY A 90 -2.74 -18.41 17.78
N ALA A 91 -1.95 -17.51 17.17
CA ALA A 91 -1.14 -16.53 17.89
C ALA A 91 -2.02 -15.41 18.49
N ASP A 92 -1.59 -14.88 19.63
CA ASP A 92 -2.28 -13.76 20.28
C ASP A 92 -2.14 -12.46 19.43
N ARG A 93 -3.22 -11.66 19.39
CA ARG A 93 -3.26 -10.44 18.57
C ARG A 93 -2.33 -9.34 19.04
N ASP A 94 -2.11 -9.25 20.34
CA ASP A 94 -1.23 -8.23 20.92
C ASP A 94 0.23 -8.64 20.68
N ASP A 95 0.57 -9.93 20.81
CA ASP A 95 1.88 -10.46 20.43
C ASP A 95 2.18 -10.26 18.96
N LEU A 96 1.19 -10.43 18.06
CA LEU A 96 1.34 -10.17 16.63
C LEU A 96 1.62 -8.68 16.35
N ARG A 97 0.91 -7.79 17.03
CA ARG A 97 1.08 -6.34 16.85
C ARG A 97 2.45 -5.86 17.32
N ASP A 98 2.90 -6.33 18.47
CA ASP A 98 4.14 -5.90 19.11
C ASP A 98 5.37 -6.61 18.52
N GLY A 99 5.20 -7.82 18.01
CA GLY A 99 6.27 -8.65 17.46
C GLY A 99 6.63 -8.39 16.00
N VAL A 100 5.78 -7.69 15.23
CA VAL A 100 5.99 -7.45 13.79
C VAL A 100 6.73 -6.14 13.55
N GLN A 101 7.82 -6.22 12.79
CA GLN A 101 8.56 -5.07 12.29
C GLN A 101 8.72 -5.19 10.76
N VAL A 102 8.48 -4.10 10.05
CA VAL A 102 8.64 -4.02 8.59
C VAL A 102 9.65 -2.93 8.28
N GLU A 103 10.71 -3.30 7.56
CA GLU A 103 11.79 -2.38 7.20
C GLU A 103 12.13 -2.53 5.71
N GLN A 104 12.56 -1.43 5.10
CA GLN A 104 13.07 -1.45 3.74
C GLN A 104 14.54 -1.85 3.72
N VAL A 105 14.94 -2.70 2.78
CA VAL A 105 16.34 -3.10 2.60
C VAL A 105 17.10 -2.03 1.80
N GLY A 106 17.70 -1.08 2.49
CA GLY A 106 18.44 0.01 1.86
C GLY A 106 17.54 0.87 0.97
N ALA A 107 17.99 1.22 -0.23
CA ALA A 107 17.22 1.95 -1.25
C ALA A 107 16.59 1.00 -2.30
N SER A 108 16.44 -0.29 -1.98
CA SER A 108 15.93 -1.30 -2.90
C SER A 108 14.40 -1.42 -2.86
N SER A 109 13.84 -2.12 -3.84
CA SER A 109 12.42 -2.50 -3.85
C SER A 109 12.11 -3.72 -2.96
N GLN A 110 13.06 -4.14 -2.13
CA GLN A 110 12.89 -5.24 -1.18
C GLN A 110 12.59 -4.70 0.21
N LEU A 111 11.74 -5.41 0.93
CA LEU A 111 11.47 -5.18 2.34
C LEU A 111 11.69 -6.45 3.15
N THR A 112 11.95 -6.26 4.42
CA THR A 112 12.00 -7.32 5.42
C THR A 112 10.83 -7.18 6.37
N LEU A 113 10.14 -8.29 6.62
CA LEU A 113 9.20 -8.44 7.70
C LEU A 113 9.85 -9.33 8.76
N THR A 114 10.14 -8.77 9.92
CA THR A 114 10.69 -9.53 11.04
C THR A 114 9.59 -9.74 12.07
N TYR A 115 9.37 -11.00 12.43
CA TYR A 115 8.48 -11.36 13.53
C TYR A 115 9.27 -11.97 14.68
N THR A 116 9.02 -11.49 15.89
CA THR A 116 9.71 -11.92 17.11
C THR A 116 8.70 -12.41 18.15
N SER A 117 8.87 -13.64 18.63
CA SER A 117 8.02 -14.25 19.65
C SER A 117 8.85 -15.07 20.66
N GLY A 118 8.25 -15.40 21.80
CA GLY A 118 8.80 -16.33 22.77
C GLY A 118 8.65 -17.81 22.39
N ASP A 119 7.77 -18.11 21.45
CA ASP A 119 7.51 -19.48 20.98
C ASP A 119 8.17 -19.72 19.64
N ARG A 120 9.10 -20.67 19.62
CA ARG A 120 9.88 -21.03 18.43
C ARG A 120 9.03 -21.62 17.31
N ASP A 121 8.03 -22.41 17.67
CA ASP A 121 7.28 -23.20 16.70
C ASP A 121 6.25 -22.33 15.94
N THR A 122 5.84 -21.22 16.52
CA THR A 122 4.88 -20.29 15.92
C THR A 122 5.53 -19.20 15.06
N VAL A 123 6.82 -18.89 15.25
CA VAL A 123 7.47 -17.74 14.60
C VAL A 123 7.46 -17.85 13.07
N GLN A 124 7.81 -19.00 12.51
CA GLN A 124 7.88 -19.19 11.05
C GLN A 124 6.49 -19.26 10.40
N PRO A 125 5.51 -20.02 10.93
CA PRO A 125 4.14 -20.00 10.42
C PRO A 125 3.52 -18.60 10.43
N VAL A 126 3.72 -17.85 11.53
CA VAL A 126 3.21 -16.47 11.66
C VAL A 126 3.83 -15.53 10.63
N ALA A 127 5.16 -15.54 10.48
CA ALA A 127 5.83 -14.69 9.49
C ALA A 127 5.35 -14.97 8.07
N ARG A 128 5.17 -16.25 7.70
CA ARG A 128 4.61 -16.67 6.41
C ARG A 128 3.17 -16.21 6.24
N ALA A 129 2.32 -16.47 7.22
CA ALA A 129 0.91 -16.06 7.18
C ALA A 129 0.77 -14.54 7.10
N MET A 130 1.56 -13.80 7.88
CA MET A 130 1.56 -12.34 7.88
C MET A 130 1.93 -11.77 6.51
N THR A 131 3.01 -12.28 5.91
CA THR A 131 3.46 -11.87 4.56
C THR A 131 2.38 -12.16 3.52
N SER A 132 1.86 -13.39 3.50
CA SER A 132 0.83 -13.81 2.55
C SER A 132 -0.46 -12.99 2.69
N ARG A 133 -0.95 -12.80 3.92
CA ARG A 133 -2.18 -12.05 4.18
C ARG A 133 -2.02 -10.56 3.88
N ALA A 134 -0.85 -9.97 4.18
CA ALA A 134 -0.58 -8.57 3.87
C ALA A 134 -0.53 -8.32 2.36
N LEU A 135 0.16 -9.18 1.59
CA LEU A 135 0.17 -9.11 0.12
C LEU A 135 -1.24 -9.27 -0.46
N THR A 136 -1.96 -10.32 -0.05
CA THR A 136 -3.33 -10.56 -0.51
C THR A 136 -4.24 -9.38 -0.20
N PHE A 137 -4.16 -8.82 1.01
CA PHE A 137 -4.98 -7.67 1.40
C PHE A 137 -4.66 -6.43 0.57
N LEU A 138 -3.38 -6.16 0.31
CA LEU A 138 -2.93 -5.01 -0.45
C LEU A 138 -3.46 -5.05 -1.90
N PHE A 139 -3.32 -6.20 -2.56
CA PHE A 139 -3.70 -6.32 -3.96
C PHE A 139 -5.21 -6.59 -4.15
N ALA A 140 -5.87 -7.30 -3.24
CA ALA A 140 -7.32 -7.49 -3.29
C ALA A 140 -8.08 -6.15 -3.23
N SER A 141 -7.61 -5.21 -2.41
CA SER A 141 -8.24 -3.88 -2.32
C SER A 141 -8.19 -3.11 -3.65
N GLN A 142 -7.14 -3.28 -4.45
CA GLN A 142 -7.02 -2.67 -5.78
C GLN A 142 -8.02 -3.28 -6.78
N VAL A 143 -8.21 -4.61 -6.72
CA VAL A 143 -9.22 -5.30 -7.54
C VAL A 143 -10.63 -4.85 -7.18
N ASP A 144 -10.92 -4.69 -5.89
CA ASP A 144 -12.22 -4.21 -5.42
C ASP A 144 -12.52 -2.79 -5.92
N VAL A 145 -11.54 -1.88 -5.84
CA VAL A 145 -11.66 -0.50 -6.37
C VAL A 145 -11.86 -0.53 -7.89
N ALA A 146 -11.05 -1.28 -8.62
CA ALA A 146 -11.19 -1.39 -10.07
C ALA A 146 -12.53 -2.02 -10.50
N THR A 147 -13.05 -2.98 -9.71
CA THR A 147 -14.38 -3.57 -9.95
C THR A 147 -15.49 -2.54 -9.76
N GLN A 148 -15.40 -1.70 -8.74
CA GLN A 148 -16.36 -0.61 -8.52
C GLN A 148 -16.30 0.43 -9.65
N GLN A 149 -15.10 0.75 -10.15
CA GLN A 149 -14.94 1.65 -11.30
C GLN A 149 -15.60 1.08 -12.57
N VAL A 150 -15.46 -0.23 -12.84
CA VAL A 150 -16.16 -0.88 -13.94
C VAL A 150 -17.67 -0.79 -13.77
N ALA A 151 -18.19 -1.08 -12.59
CA ALA A 151 -19.63 -1.01 -12.32
C ALA A 151 -20.19 0.42 -12.50
N ALA A 152 -19.44 1.44 -12.04
CA ALA A 152 -19.81 2.83 -12.26
C ALA A 152 -19.84 3.20 -13.75
N ALA A 153 -18.80 2.84 -14.49
CA ALA A 153 -18.73 3.09 -15.92
C ALA A 153 -19.83 2.35 -16.73
N GLU A 154 -20.22 1.14 -16.32
CA GLU A 154 -21.36 0.40 -16.91
C GLU A 154 -22.69 1.12 -16.64
N ALA A 155 -22.86 1.69 -15.46
CA ALA A 155 -24.02 2.52 -15.14
C ALA A 155 -24.08 3.77 -16.01
N ASP A 156 -22.93 4.43 -16.24
CA ASP A 156 -22.85 5.62 -17.10
C ASP A 156 -23.20 5.32 -18.56
N VAL A 157 -22.71 4.20 -19.13
CA VAL A 157 -23.08 3.75 -20.47
C VAL A 157 -24.60 3.48 -20.56
N THR A 158 -25.15 2.84 -19.53
CA THR A 158 -26.59 2.55 -19.46
C THR A 158 -27.41 3.84 -19.39
N ALA A 159 -26.99 4.81 -18.59
CA ALA A 159 -27.65 6.12 -18.48
C ALA A 159 -27.57 6.90 -19.79
N ALA A 160 -26.40 6.95 -20.43
CA ALA A 160 -26.23 7.62 -21.72
C ALA A 160 -27.07 6.97 -22.83
N THR A 161 -27.14 5.64 -22.88
CA THR A 161 -27.98 4.92 -23.84
C THR A 161 -29.46 5.19 -23.60
N ARG A 162 -29.90 5.22 -22.34
CA ARG A 162 -31.27 5.58 -21.98
C ARG A 162 -31.59 7.01 -22.38
N GLY A 163 -30.66 7.95 -22.18
CA GLY A 163 -30.81 9.35 -22.61
C GLY A 163 -31.07 9.48 -24.11
N ILE A 164 -30.40 8.67 -24.96
CA ILE A 164 -30.66 8.63 -26.39
C ILE A 164 -32.07 8.11 -26.69
N THR A 165 -32.48 7.01 -26.04
CA THR A 165 -33.82 6.41 -26.25
C THR A 165 -34.94 7.37 -25.82
N ASP A 166 -34.77 8.05 -24.68
CA ASP A 166 -35.72 9.03 -24.17
C ASP A 166 -35.83 10.23 -25.10
N TRP A 167 -34.68 10.68 -25.64
CA TRP A 167 -34.64 11.76 -26.61
C TRP A 167 -35.36 11.39 -27.91
N GLU A 168 -35.10 10.18 -28.48
CA GLU A 168 -35.75 9.65 -29.69
C GLU A 168 -37.28 9.53 -29.50
N THR A 169 -37.69 9.05 -28.34
CA THR A 169 -39.12 8.92 -28.00
C THR A 169 -39.79 10.30 -27.89
N THR A 170 -39.15 11.24 -27.23
CA THR A 170 -39.67 12.59 -27.02
C THR A 170 -39.81 13.35 -28.34
N ASN A 171 -38.80 13.23 -29.22
CA ASN A 171 -38.76 13.91 -30.51
C ASN A 171 -39.48 13.13 -31.59
N LYS A 172 -39.94 11.90 -31.31
CA LYS A 172 -40.60 10.97 -32.27
C LYS A 172 -39.76 10.72 -33.55
N VAL A 173 -38.45 10.68 -33.39
CA VAL A 173 -37.49 10.50 -34.48
C VAL A 173 -36.41 9.53 -33.98
N SER A 174 -36.20 8.45 -34.71
CA SER A 174 -35.09 7.55 -34.46
C SER A 174 -33.95 7.85 -35.44
N GLN A 175 -32.73 7.91 -34.97
CA GLN A 175 -31.51 8.17 -35.74
C GLN A 175 -31.65 9.40 -36.67
N PRO A 176 -31.91 10.59 -36.10
CA PRO A 176 -32.18 11.81 -36.89
C PRO A 176 -31.04 12.20 -37.82
N ASP A 177 -29.81 11.90 -37.48
CA ASP A 177 -28.60 12.07 -38.28
C ASP A 177 -28.67 11.31 -39.60
N LYS A 178 -29.05 10.04 -39.57
CA LYS A 178 -29.20 9.20 -40.76
C LYS A 178 -30.41 9.62 -41.57
N LEU A 179 -31.51 9.95 -40.91
CA LEU A 179 -32.71 10.42 -41.58
C LEU A 179 -32.45 11.75 -42.30
N TYR A 180 -31.73 12.67 -41.66
CA TYR A 180 -31.32 13.95 -42.25
C TYR A 180 -30.47 13.73 -43.50
N GLN A 181 -29.44 12.87 -43.47
CA GLN A 181 -28.59 12.54 -44.58
C GLN A 181 -29.38 11.88 -45.74
N ALA A 182 -30.28 10.94 -45.43
CA ALA A 182 -31.13 10.31 -46.42
C ALA A 182 -32.06 11.31 -47.12
N THR A 183 -32.70 12.20 -46.33
CA THR A 183 -33.60 13.27 -46.88
C THR A 183 -32.82 14.26 -47.71
N LEU A 184 -31.59 14.61 -47.36
CA LEU A 184 -30.73 15.50 -48.11
C LEU A 184 -30.34 14.87 -49.47
N SER A 185 -30.06 13.59 -49.49
CA SER A 185 -29.78 12.80 -50.74
C SER A 185 -31.01 12.71 -51.63
N GLU A 186 -32.20 12.43 -51.06
CA GLU A 186 -33.47 12.39 -51.75
C GLU A 186 -33.77 13.77 -52.38
N GLN A 187 -33.66 14.85 -51.65
CA GLN A 187 -33.86 16.21 -52.15
C GLN A 187 -32.95 16.53 -53.33
N SER A 188 -31.67 16.16 -53.27
CA SER A 188 -30.72 16.39 -54.35
C SER A 188 -31.11 15.66 -55.62
N THR A 189 -31.54 14.40 -55.48
CA THR A 189 -31.99 13.56 -56.58
C THR A 189 -33.27 14.13 -57.22
N MET A 190 -34.26 14.51 -56.43
CA MET A 190 -35.52 15.10 -56.91
C MET A 190 -35.29 16.46 -57.56
N ARG A 191 -34.34 17.25 -57.07
CA ARG A 191 -33.96 18.52 -57.72
C ARG A 191 -33.33 18.29 -59.10
N GLN A 192 -32.50 17.28 -59.25
CA GLN A 192 -31.99 16.89 -60.60
C GLN A 192 -33.09 16.45 -61.50
N GLN A 193 -34.02 15.60 -61.05
CA GLN A 193 -35.20 15.17 -61.87
C GLN A 193 -36.07 16.35 -62.24
N GLN A 194 -36.35 17.28 -61.38
CA GLN A 194 -37.10 18.52 -61.66
C GLN A 194 -36.46 19.30 -62.81
N LEU A 195 -35.13 19.48 -62.79
CA LEU A 195 -34.40 20.18 -63.82
C LEU A 195 -34.45 19.45 -65.18
N GLN A 196 -34.31 18.12 -65.12
CA GLN A 196 -34.43 17.28 -66.40
C GLN A 196 -35.84 17.35 -66.99
N MET A 197 -36.88 17.24 -66.18
CA MET A 197 -38.25 17.33 -66.58
C MET A 197 -38.59 18.71 -67.19
N ALA A 198 -38.09 19.76 -66.56
CA ALA A 198 -38.25 21.14 -67.06
C ALA A 198 -37.53 21.34 -68.38
N ALA A 199 -36.32 20.76 -68.60
CA ALA A 199 -35.54 20.87 -69.79
C ALA A 199 -36.24 20.21 -71.05
N VAL A 200 -37.02 19.13 -70.82
CA VAL A 200 -37.77 18.43 -71.87
C VAL A 200 -39.22 18.95 -72.03
N GLY A 201 -39.55 20.05 -71.30
CA GLY A 201 -40.88 20.68 -71.44
C GLY A 201 -42.01 19.93 -70.70
N ASN A 202 -41.66 18.94 -69.87
CA ASN A 202 -42.64 18.23 -69.03
C ASN A 202 -42.97 19.02 -67.77
N THR A 203 -43.84 20.03 -67.86
CA THR A 203 -44.21 20.92 -66.72
C THR A 203 -44.92 20.18 -65.63
N ARG A 204 -45.74 19.16 -65.91
CA ARG A 204 -46.45 18.38 -64.89
C ARG A 204 -45.45 17.53 -64.06
N GLY A 205 -44.50 16.91 -64.73
CA GLY A 205 -43.44 16.17 -63.98
C GLY A 205 -42.54 17.06 -63.19
N ALA A 206 -42.18 18.24 -63.70
CA ALA A 206 -41.39 19.22 -63.02
C ALA A 206 -42.11 19.77 -61.75
N SER A 207 -43.43 20.00 -61.81
CA SER A 207 -44.22 20.43 -60.64
C SER A 207 -44.32 19.34 -59.56
N ALA A 208 -44.53 18.08 -59.93
CA ALA A 208 -44.57 16.97 -59.00
C ALA A 208 -43.21 16.78 -58.31
N ALA A 209 -42.09 16.90 -59.02
CA ALA A 209 -40.75 16.85 -58.41
C ALA A 209 -40.50 18.06 -57.46
N ALA A 210 -41.01 19.24 -57.80
CA ALA A 210 -40.92 20.41 -57.00
C ALA A 210 -41.67 20.26 -55.64
N GLU A 211 -42.82 19.59 -55.63
CA GLU A 211 -43.58 19.30 -54.41
C GLU A 211 -42.78 18.38 -53.48
N VAL A 212 -42.14 17.35 -54.00
CA VAL A 212 -41.27 16.45 -53.20
C VAL A 212 -40.05 17.20 -52.65
N VAL A 213 -39.42 18.05 -53.46
CA VAL A 213 -38.31 18.90 -52.99
C VAL A 213 -38.77 19.81 -51.86
N GLN A 214 -39.96 20.38 -51.93
CA GLN A 214 -40.52 21.26 -50.87
C GLN A 214 -40.83 20.48 -49.59
N GLU A 215 -41.38 19.26 -49.74
CA GLU A 215 -41.66 18.39 -48.59
C GLU A 215 -40.36 17.92 -47.91
N SER A 216 -39.35 17.53 -48.71
CA SER A 216 -38.02 17.17 -48.16
C SER A 216 -37.37 18.36 -47.46
N GLN A 217 -37.54 19.59 -47.99
CA GLN A 217 -37.01 20.77 -47.31
C GLN A 217 -37.67 20.99 -45.94
N LYS A 218 -39.01 20.86 -45.82
CA LYS A 218 -39.71 20.97 -44.54
C LYS A 218 -39.22 19.94 -43.53
N ARG A 219 -38.95 18.71 -44.00
CA ARG A 219 -38.38 17.66 -43.10
C ARG A 219 -36.97 18.01 -42.64
N LEU A 220 -36.13 18.57 -43.49
CA LEU A 220 -34.79 19.04 -43.14
C LEU A 220 -34.85 20.18 -42.14
N ASP A 221 -35.80 21.13 -42.30
CA ASP A 221 -36.02 22.26 -41.42
C ASP A 221 -36.53 21.83 -40.01
N ASP A 222 -37.29 20.73 -39.95
CA ASP A 222 -37.71 20.11 -38.66
C ASP A 222 -36.60 19.31 -37.99
N LEU A 223 -35.76 18.59 -38.75
CA LEU A 223 -34.70 17.76 -38.24
C LEU A 223 -33.44 18.55 -37.82
N GLY A 224 -33.10 19.58 -38.61
CA GLY A 224 -31.86 20.33 -38.41
C GLY A 224 -31.65 20.86 -36.99
N PRO A 225 -32.63 21.53 -36.38
CA PRO A 225 -32.51 22.01 -34.99
C PRO A 225 -32.39 20.92 -33.94
N LYS A 226 -32.76 19.68 -34.26
CA LYS A 226 -32.72 18.53 -33.34
C LYS A 226 -31.39 17.81 -33.36
N LEU A 227 -30.59 17.92 -34.43
CA LEU A 227 -29.32 17.22 -34.60
C LEU A 227 -28.30 17.53 -33.50
N PRO A 228 -28.02 18.78 -33.11
CA PRO A 228 -27.02 19.08 -32.12
C PRO A 228 -27.29 18.41 -30.76
N GLY A 229 -28.55 18.33 -30.34
CA GLY A 229 -28.96 17.65 -29.10
C GLY A 229 -28.73 16.14 -29.16
N TYR A 230 -29.02 15.52 -30.30
CA TYR A 230 -28.77 14.09 -30.53
C TYR A 230 -27.28 13.77 -30.62
N GLU A 231 -26.51 14.58 -31.33
CA GLU A 231 -25.05 14.43 -31.46
C GLU A 231 -24.35 14.54 -30.10
N ALA A 232 -24.80 15.45 -29.23
CA ALA A 232 -24.28 15.59 -27.86
C ALA A 232 -24.51 14.32 -27.06
N LEU A 233 -25.69 13.69 -27.18
CA LEU A 233 -25.98 12.40 -26.50
C LEU A 233 -25.16 11.23 -27.04
N LEU A 234 -24.93 11.19 -28.37
CA LEU A 234 -24.02 10.21 -28.97
C LEU A 234 -22.60 10.40 -28.46
N ALA A 235 -22.09 11.61 -28.42
CA ALA A 235 -20.77 11.93 -27.88
C ALA A 235 -20.64 11.51 -26.39
N GLN A 236 -21.69 11.74 -25.60
CA GLN A 236 -21.73 11.32 -24.20
C GLN A 236 -21.68 9.79 -24.09
N ARG A 237 -22.45 9.04 -24.90
CA ARG A 237 -22.42 7.57 -24.92
C ARG A 237 -21.03 7.05 -25.31
N ASP A 238 -20.40 7.66 -26.34
CA ASP A 238 -19.09 7.25 -26.83
C ASP A 238 -17.99 7.53 -25.78
N ALA A 239 -18.08 8.66 -25.08
CA ALA A 239 -17.20 8.97 -23.95
C ALA A 239 -17.38 7.95 -22.80
N ALA A 240 -18.63 7.63 -22.44
CA ALA A 240 -18.92 6.62 -21.41
C ALA A 240 -18.40 5.21 -21.82
N THR A 241 -18.57 4.84 -23.09
CA THR A 241 -18.05 3.56 -23.62
C THR A 241 -16.52 3.51 -23.57
N SER A 242 -15.86 4.61 -23.88
CA SER A 242 -14.40 4.72 -23.77
C SER A 242 -13.93 4.62 -22.33
N ALA A 243 -14.60 5.28 -21.40
CA ALA A 243 -14.33 5.18 -19.96
C ALA A 243 -14.51 3.74 -19.43
N LEU A 244 -15.55 3.03 -19.87
CA LEU A 244 -15.77 1.63 -19.54
C LEU A 244 -14.63 0.74 -20.07
N ALA A 245 -14.19 0.96 -21.30
CA ALA A 245 -13.06 0.21 -21.85
C ALA A 245 -11.76 0.43 -21.06
N GLU A 246 -11.55 1.64 -20.55
CA GLU A 246 -10.41 1.96 -19.70
C GLU A 246 -10.54 1.34 -18.31
N ALA A 247 -11.70 1.43 -17.67
CA ALA A 247 -11.97 0.80 -16.38
C ALA A 247 -11.76 -0.73 -16.44
N ARG A 248 -12.21 -1.39 -17.54
CA ARG A 248 -11.98 -2.83 -17.76
C ARG A 248 -10.50 -3.16 -17.92
N ARG A 249 -9.73 -2.33 -18.63
CA ARG A 249 -8.26 -2.50 -18.71
C ARG A 249 -7.61 -2.34 -17.34
N GLY A 250 -8.04 -1.37 -16.55
CA GLY A 250 -7.60 -1.19 -15.17
C GLY A 250 -7.86 -2.42 -14.29
N LEU A 251 -9.06 -3.01 -14.38
CA LEU A 251 -9.40 -4.24 -13.66
C LEU A 251 -8.54 -5.43 -14.10
N GLN A 252 -8.27 -5.57 -15.40
CA GLN A 252 -7.38 -6.62 -15.88
C GLN A 252 -5.95 -6.44 -15.36
N ALA A 253 -5.44 -5.21 -15.35
CA ALA A 253 -4.13 -4.89 -14.78
C ALA A 253 -4.07 -5.20 -13.27
N ALA A 254 -5.10 -4.81 -12.49
CA ALA A 254 -5.18 -5.12 -11.07
C ALA A 254 -5.21 -6.64 -10.80
N ARG A 255 -5.95 -7.41 -11.60
CA ARG A 255 -5.96 -8.88 -11.50
C ARG A 255 -4.62 -9.51 -11.87
N ALA A 256 -3.94 -8.99 -12.90
CA ALA A 256 -2.60 -9.45 -13.26
C ALA A 256 -1.58 -9.17 -12.14
N GLN A 257 -1.71 -8.04 -11.44
CA GLN A 257 -0.88 -7.73 -10.27
C GLN A 257 -1.10 -8.71 -9.12
N VAL A 258 -2.36 -9.10 -8.83
CA VAL A 258 -2.66 -10.14 -7.84
C VAL A 258 -1.99 -11.47 -8.21
N GLY A 259 -2.04 -11.86 -9.48
CA GLY A 259 -1.37 -13.08 -9.95
C GLY A 259 0.16 -13.00 -9.87
N ALA A 260 0.75 -11.82 -10.14
CA ALA A 260 2.20 -11.61 -10.03
C ALA A 260 2.69 -11.43 -8.58
N ALA A 261 1.79 -11.20 -7.64
CA ALA A 261 2.07 -11.06 -6.22
C ALA A 261 1.85 -12.36 -5.45
N ASP A 262 2.03 -13.52 -6.11
CA ASP A 262 1.96 -14.81 -5.43
C ASP A 262 2.99 -14.82 -4.28
N PRO A 263 2.52 -14.97 -3.02
CA PRO A 263 3.39 -14.94 -1.85
C PRO A 263 4.53 -15.94 -1.92
N ASP A 264 4.33 -17.10 -2.57
CA ASP A 264 5.35 -18.15 -2.68
C ASP A 264 6.46 -17.78 -3.70
N GLU A 265 6.15 -16.89 -4.67
CA GLU A 265 7.14 -16.44 -5.64
C GLU A 265 7.87 -15.16 -5.20
N VAL A 266 7.16 -14.21 -4.55
CA VAL A 266 7.71 -12.89 -4.21
C VAL A 266 8.26 -12.81 -2.80
N SER A 267 8.04 -13.82 -1.95
CA SER A 267 8.56 -13.82 -0.59
C SER A 267 9.36 -15.07 -0.27
N SER A 268 10.38 -14.90 0.54
CA SER A 268 11.15 -15.99 1.13
C SER A 268 11.24 -15.81 2.64
N VAL A 269 10.96 -16.88 3.39
CA VAL A 269 11.05 -16.86 4.85
C VAL A 269 12.38 -17.49 5.25
N GLY A 270 13.20 -16.72 5.96
CA GLY A 270 14.50 -17.15 6.43
C GLY A 270 14.45 -18.17 7.57
N GLU A 271 15.61 -18.56 8.04
CA GLU A 271 15.75 -19.47 9.19
C GLU A 271 15.44 -18.76 10.50
N ILE A 272 15.02 -19.56 11.49
CA ILE A 272 14.74 -19.06 12.83
C ILE A 272 16.04 -18.64 13.51
N GLY A 273 16.24 -17.35 13.69
CA GLY A 273 17.34 -16.79 14.46
C GLY A 273 16.97 -16.72 15.94
N SER A 274 17.88 -17.11 16.80
CA SER A 274 17.82 -16.79 18.23
C SER A 274 19.08 -16.05 18.64
N PRO A 275 18.99 -14.90 19.33
CA PRO A 275 20.17 -14.27 19.89
C PRO A 275 20.81 -15.25 20.89
N SER A 276 22.07 -15.62 20.62
CA SER A 276 22.76 -16.54 21.52
C SER A 276 22.92 -15.87 22.89
N LYS A 277 22.47 -16.52 23.97
CA LYS A 277 22.65 -16.01 25.34
C LYS A 277 24.12 -15.75 25.65
N LEU A 278 25.04 -16.50 25.04
CA LEU A 278 26.48 -16.28 25.11
C LEU A 278 26.90 -14.91 24.54
N ARG A 279 26.34 -14.52 23.40
CA ARG A 279 26.64 -13.20 22.81
C ARG A 279 26.06 -12.08 23.66
N ALA A 280 24.86 -12.25 24.19
CA ALA A 280 24.26 -11.29 25.11
C ALA A 280 25.10 -11.13 26.38
N LEU A 281 25.60 -12.22 26.96
CA LEU A 281 26.54 -12.19 28.10
C LEU A 281 27.85 -11.48 27.72
N ALA A 282 28.42 -11.79 26.56
CA ALA A 282 29.69 -11.19 26.11
C ALA A 282 29.58 -9.67 25.88
N THR A 283 28.41 -9.15 25.53
CA THR A 283 28.18 -7.71 25.31
C THR A 283 27.75 -6.98 26.57
N THR A 284 27.07 -7.65 27.52
CA THR A 284 26.49 -7.00 28.70
C THR A 284 27.44 -7.06 29.94
N VAL A 285 28.15 -8.20 30.12
CA VAL A 285 28.98 -8.42 31.31
C VAL A 285 30.17 -7.46 31.41
N PRO A 286 30.98 -7.19 30.32
CA PRO A 286 32.13 -6.31 30.43
C PRO A 286 31.81 -4.88 30.87
N PRO A 287 30.80 -4.18 30.28
CA PRO A 287 30.46 -2.83 30.72
C PRO A 287 29.87 -2.79 32.11
N VAL A 288 29.10 -3.81 32.53
CA VAL A 288 28.57 -3.89 33.91
C VAL A 288 29.70 -4.14 34.93
N ALA A 289 30.66 -4.99 34.60
CA ALA A 289 31.84 -5.21 35.42
C ALA A 289 32.67 -3.92 35.59
N GLY A 290 32.87 -3.19 34.48
CA GLY A 290 33.57 -1.89 34.48
C GLY A 290 32.85 -0.83 35.35
N ALA A 291 31.56 -0.69 35.21
CA ALA A 291 30.74 0.21 36.01
C ALA A 291 30.76 -0.17 37.50
N GLY A 292 30.64 -1.46 37.78
CA GLY A 292 30.73 -1.98 39.17
C GLY A 292 32.07 -1.68 39.82
N LEU A 293 33.17 -1.77 39.07
CA LEU A 293 34.50 -1.46 39.56
C LEU A 293 34.66 0.03 39.80
N LEU A 294 34.16 0.90 38.93
CA LEU A 294 34.19 2.35 39.13
C LEU A 294 33.39 2.75 40.39
N ILE A 295 32.23 2.18 40.60
CA ILE A 295 31.41 2.42 41.81
C ILE A 295 32.14 1.94 43.04
N ALA A 296 32.79 0.76 43.01
CA ALA A 296 33.57 0.24 44.10
C ALA A 296 34.74 1.16 44.49
N VAL A 297 35.46 1.68 43.48
CA VAL A 297 36.55 2.62 43.73
C VAL A 297 36.04 3.92 44.33
N LEU A 298 34.98 4.51 43.80
CA LEU A 298 34.37 5.71 44.37
C LEU A 298 33.90 5.52 45.80
N LEU A 299 33.31 4.38 46.11
CA LEU A 299 32.85 4.04 47.43
C LEU A 299 34.01 3.89 48.42
N VAL A 300 35.10 3.26 48.01
CA VAL A 300 36.31 3.15 48.82
C VAL A 300 36.93 4.52 49.11
N VAL A 301 37.01 5.39 48.07
CA VAL A 301 37.51 6.76 48.23
C VAL A 301 36.62 7.57 49.17
N LEU A 302 35.30 7.49 49.01
CA LEU A 302 34.32 8.20 49.84
C LEU A 302 34.44 7.78 51.30
N LEU A 303 34.50 6.47 51.55
CA LEU A 303 34.65 5.92 52.91
C LEU A 303 35.96 6.34 53.56
N GLU A 304 37.05 6.48 52.79
CA GLU A 304 38.34 6.93 53.28
C GLU A 304 38.32 8.43 53.61
N VAL A 305 37.67 9.25 52.78
CA VAL A 305 37.51 10.70 53.05
C VAL A 305 36.66 10.92 54.30
N LEU A 306 35.57 10.14 54.46
CA LEU A 306 34.73 10.23 55.69
C LEU A 306 35.47 9.78 56.94
N ARG A 307 36.33 8.78 56.84
CA ARG A 307 37.16 8.30 57.96
C ARG A 307 38.25 9.31 58.43
N ARG A 308 38.77 10.09 57.46
CA ARG A 308 39.80 11.11 57.74
C ARG A 308 39.22 12.44 58.20
N ARG A 309 37.90 12.64 58.28
CA ARG A 309 37.32 13.83 58.94
C ARG A 309 37.65 13.79 60.41
N PRO A 310 38.46 14.75 60.96
CA PRO A 310 38.76 14.80 62.37
C PRO A 310 37.46 15.00 63.17
N ARG A 311 37.22 14.15 64.13
CA ARG A 311 36.22 14.40 65.17
C ARG A 311 36.61 15.73 65.81
N SER A 312 35.84 16.79 65.55
CA SER A 312 35.93 18.01 66.34
C SER A 312 35.64 17.64 67.81
N SER A 313 36.66 17.73 68.64
CA SER A 313 36.55 17.61 70.10
C SER A 313 35.51 18.64 70.57
N PRO A 314 34.55 18.29 71.45
CA PRO A 314 33.79 19.28 72.17
C PRO A 314 34.73 20.04 73.02
N HIS A 315 34.83 21.37 72.89
CA HIS A 315 35.52 22.27 73.74
C HIS A 315 34.65 22.39 75.01
N ASP A 316 35.13 21.79 76.10
CA ASP A 316 34.63 22.08 77.44
C ASP A 316 35.00 23.53 77.76
N GLY A 317 34.00 24.37 78.03
CA GLY A 317 34.04 25.68 78.57
C GLY A 317 32.87 25.86 79.53
#